data_c02233b04af8beaeaf3b2a8b4178aff1
#
_entry.id   c02233b04af8beaeaf3b2a8b4178aff1
#
_cell.length_a   1.000
_cell.length_b   1.000
_cell.length_c   1.000
_cell.angle_alpha   90.00
_cell.angle_beta   90.00
_cell.angle_gamma   90.00
#
_symmetry.space_group_name_H-M   'P 1'
#
loop_
_entity.id
_entity.type
_entity.pdbx_description
1 polymer ?
#
loop_
_entity_poly.entity_id
_entity_poly.type
_entity_poly.pdbx_seq_one_letter_code
_entity_poly.pdbx_strand_id
1 'polypeptide(L)'
;MPIKDELLEELLKDYKNPEDLLGKDGLLKELTKRLLEKAMESELTHHLGYEKHSPAGKKSGNSRNGKSSKTLKGDFGEMPIEVPRDRNGDFNPQIIPKHQTRFSGFDDKIISMYARGMTTRDIQDHLQEIYGVEVSPDLISTVTDAVINDVKEWQSRPLDEIYPILYLDATIVKVRSEGRVINKSAYLAIGINLEGIKDVLGIWIEQTEGAKFWLKIMTEIKNRGVRDIFIACVDGLKGFPEALSKPPFPRRKCSCASCI
;
A
#
# COMPACT_ATOMS: atom_id res chain seq x y z
N MET A 1 9.98 -4.73 -27.81
CA MET A 1 9.79 -5.33 -29.14
C MET A 1 8.46 -4.82 -29.68
N PRO A 2 8.37 -4.27 -30.88
CA PRO A 2 7.09 -3.95 -31.49
C PRO A 2 6.36 -5.24 -31.87
N ILE A 3 5.07 -5.29 -31.58
CA ILE A 3 4.19 -6.37 -32.04
C ILE A 3 3.96 -6.16 -33.54
N LYS A 4 4.02 -7.23 -34.33
CA LYS A 4 3.80 -7.14 -35.79
C LYS A 4 2.32 -6.86 -36.08
N ASP A 5 2.04 -5.97 -37.02
CA ASP A 5 0.67 -5.58 -37.40
C ASP A 5 -0.16 -6.76 -37.91
N GLU A 6 0.47 -7.70 -38.62
CA GLU A 6 -0.16 -8.94 -39.10
C GLU A 6 -0.80 -9.76 -37.96
N LEU A 7 -0.09 -9.83 -36.81
CA LEU A 7 -0.58 -10.54 -35.60
C LEU A 7 -1.76 -9.80 -34.96
N LEU A 8 -1.72 -8.47 -34.96
CA LEU A 8 -2.84 -7.66 -34.45
C LEU A 8 -4.07 -7.79 -35.33
N GLU A 9 -3.90 -7.77 -36.64
CA GLU A 9 -5.01 -8.00 -37.59
C GLU A 9 -5.63 -9.40 -37.44
N GLU A 10 -4.79 -10.42 -37.20
CA GLU A 10 -5.29 -11.78 -36.96
C GLU A 10 -6.09 -11.88 -35.67
N LEU A 11 -5.62 -11.26 -34.59
CA LEU A 11 -6.29 -11.26 -33.31
C LEU A 11 -7.62 -10.47 -33.32
N LEU A 12 -7.72 -9.44 -34.17
CA LEU A 12 -8.90 -8.59 -34.26
C LEU A 12 -9.96 -9.07 -35.27
N LYS A 13 -9.72 -10.12 -36.03
CA LYS A 13 -10.65 -10.60 -37.07
C LYS A 13 -12.05 -10.92 -36.57
N ASP A 14 -12.16 -11.45 -35.38
CA ASP A 14 -13.41 -11.93 -34.79
C ASP A 14 -14.10 -10.92 -33.87
N TYR A 15 -13.47 -9.73 -33.66
CA TYR A 15 -13.95 -8.72 -32.72
C TYR A 15 -14.73 -7.61 -33.42
N LYS A 16 -15.93 -7.32 -32.92
CA LYS A 16 -16.87 -6.36 -33.52
C LYS A 16 -17.20 -5.18 -32.62
N ASN A 17 -17.12 -5.36 -31.31
CA ASN A 17 -17.51 -4.36 -30.33
C ASN A 17 -16.36 -4.06 -29.37
N PRO A 18 -16.30 -2.85 -28.78
CA PRO A 18 -15.30 -2.51 -27.76
C PRO A 18 -15.31 -3.47 -26.56
N GLU A 19 -16.46 -4.01 -26.21
CA GLU A 19 -16.62 -4.96 -25.10
C GLU A 19 -15.93 -6.30 -25.37
N ASP A 20 -15.87 -6.74 -26.63
CA ASP A 20 -15.16 -7.95 -27.04
C ASP A 20 -13.64 -7.80 -26.81
N LEU A 21 -13.13 -6.58 -26.83
CA LEU A 21 -11.72 -6.26 -26.63
C LEU A 21 -11.40 -6.01 -25.17
N LEU A 22 -12.19 -5.14 -24.50
CA LEU A 22 -11.92 -4.59 -23.17
C LEU A 22 -12.83 -5.19 -22.08
N GLY A 23 -13.86 -5.95 -22.45
CA GLY A 23 -14.85 -6.50 -21.54
C GLY A 23 -14.28 -7.53 -20.56
N LYS A 24 -15.14 -7.97 -19.63
CA LYS A 24 -14.79 -8.91 -18.56
C LYS A 24 -14.16 -10.23 -19.07
N ASP A 25 -14.56 -10.68 -20.24
CA ASP A 25 -14.02 -11.86 -20.94
C ASP A 25 -13.43 -11.49 -22.31
N GLY A 26 -12.96 -10.26 -22.45
CA GLY A 26 -12.44 -9.70 -23.69
C GLY A 26 -11.05 -10.25 -24.08
N LEU A 27 -10.67 -9.93 -25.33
CA LEU A 27 -9.41 -10.37 -25.94
C LEU A 27 -8.18 -10.04 -25.10
N LEU A 28 -8.13 -8.85 -24.50
CA LEU A 28 -6.98 -8.44 -23.71
C LEU A 28 -6.77 -9.33 -22.47
N LYS A 29 -7.86 -9.73 -21.82
CA LYS A 29 -7.80 -10.66 -20.69
C LYS A 29 -7.29 -12.03 -21.12
N GLU A 30 -7.86 -12.58 -22.20
CA GLU A 30 -7.45 -13.90 -22.73
C GLU A 30 -5.99 -13.86 -23.24
N LEU A 31 -5.60 -12.79 -23.94
CA LEU A 31 -4.23 -12.61 -24.41
C LEU A 31 -3.25 -12.54 -23.23
N THR A 32 -3.58 -11.75 -22.21
CA THR A 32 -2.76 -11.64 -20.99
C THR A 32 -2.60 -12.99 -20.31
N LYS A 33 -3.70 -13.73 -20.14
CA LYS A 33 -3.69 -15.09 -19.59
C LYS A 33 -2.75 -16.01 -20.36
N ARG A 34 -2.90 -16.06 -21.67
CA ARG A 34 -2.07 -16.94 -22.54
C ARG A 34 -0.60 -16.55 -22.54
N LEU A 35 -0.31 -15.26 -22.51
CA LEU A 35 1.07 -14.78 -22.40
C LEU A 35 1.72 -15.20 -21.09
N LEU A 36 1.00 -15.06 -19.95
CA LEU A 36 1.48 -15.49 -18.64
C LEU A 36 1.70 -17.01 -18.57
N GLU A 37 0.75 -17.79 -19.06
CA GLU A 37 0.87 -19.26 -19.09
C GLU A 37 2.04 -19.70 -19.96
N LYS A 38 2.23 -19.06 -21.12
CA LYS A 38 3.33 -19.36 -22.05
C LYS A 38 4.68 -18.96 -21.46
N ALA A 39 4.76 -17.83 -20.78
CA ALA A 39 5.97 -17.39 -20.09
C ALA A 39 6.37 -18.38 -18.98
N MET A 40 5.42 -18.83 -18.15
CA MET A 40 5.67 -19.84 -17.12
C MET A 40 6.07 -21.21 -17.72
N GLU A 41 5.52 -21.60 -18.89
CA GLU A 41 5.96 -22.79 -19.60
C GLU A 41 7.41 -22.66 -20.08
N SER A 42 7.83 -21.48 -20.53
CA SER A 42 9.21 -21.18 -20.90
C SER A 42 10.15 -21.23 -19.70
N GLU A 43 9.74 -20.63 -18.57
CA GLU A 43 10.50 -20.70 -17.31
C GLU A 43 10.68 -22.15 -16.85
N LEU A 44 9.63 -22.99 -16.93
CA LEU A 44 9.73 -24.41 -16.59
C LEU A 44 10.67 -25.16 -17.55
N THR A 45 10.65 -24.82 -18.81
CA THR A 45 11.57 -25.42 -19.82
C THR A 45 13.02 -25.08 -19.46
N HIS A 46 13.30 -23.84 -19.11
CA HIS A 46 14.62 -23.41 -18.68
C HIS A 46 15.04 -24.08 -17.36
N HIS A 47 14.14 -24.18 -16.40
CA HIS A 47 14.36 -24.85 -15.11
C HIS A 47 14.71 -26.33 -15.26
N LEU A 48 14.01 -27.03 -16.14
CA LEU A 48 14.26 -28.47 -16.41
C LEU A 48 15.46 -28.73 -17.32
N GLY A 49 15.88 -27.73 -18.12
CA GLY A 49 16.99 -27.86 -19.08
C GLY A 49 16.66 -28.65 -20.36
N TYR A 50 15.38 -28.93 -20.62
CA TYR A 50 14.98 -29.64 -21.85
C TYR A 50 13.56 -29.25 -22.32
N GLU A 51 13.36 -29.33 -23.63
CA GLU A 51 12.09 -29.00 -24.29
C GLU A 51 11.01 -30.06 -24.02
N LYS A 52 9.75 -29.66 -24.17
CA LYS A 52 8.60 -30.57 -24.08
C LYS A 52 8.73 -31.66 -25.13
N HIS A 53 8.48 -32.90 -24.71
CA HIS A 53 8.63 -34.11 -25.54
C HIS A 53 10.09 -34.51 -25.92
N SER A 54 11.10 -33.84 -25.40
CA SER A 54 12.49 -34.20 -25.62
C SER A 54 12.86 -35.52 -24.93
N PRO A 55 13.59 -36.42 -25.62
CA PRO A 55 14.13 -37.64 -25.02
C PRO A 55 15.08 -37.40 -23.84
N ALA A 56 15.72 -36.22 -23.78
CA ALA A 56 16.62 -35.79 -22.70
C ALA A 56 15.96 -35.83 -21.32
N GLY A 57 14.63 -35.61 -21.25
CA GLY A 57 13.86 -35.63 -19.99
C GLY A 57 13.78 -36.99 -19.31
N LYS A 58 14.05 -38.11 -20.01
CA LYS A 58 13.94 -39.46 -19.44
C LYS A 58 15.00 -39.80 -18.38
N LYS A 59 16.10 -39.03 -18.32
CA LYS A 59 17.21 -39.26 -17.38
C LYS A 59 17.58 -38.03 -16.55
N SER A 60 16.78 -36.97 -16.58
CA SER A 60 17.10 -35.68 -15.93
C SER A 60 16.88 -35.66 -14.41
N GLY A 61 16.25 -36.70 -13.85
CA GLY A 61 15.88 -36.72 -12.41
C GLY A 61 14.62 -35.90 -12.06
N ASN A 62 14.20 -34.98 -12.91
CA ASN A 62 13.00 -34.18 -12.75
C ASN A 62 12.20 -34.12 -14.08
N SER A 63 10.90 -33.95 -13.99
CA SER A 63 10.06 -33.95 -15.21
C SER A 63 8.83 -33.05 -15.01
N ARG A 64 8.21 -32.63 -16.12
CA ARG A 64 6.92 -31.94 -16.09
C ARG A 64 5.86 -32.81 -15.44
N ASN A 65 5.06 -32.21 -14.55
CA ASN A 65 4.03 -32.90 -13.76
C ASN A 65 2.67 -32.19 -13.84
N GLY A 66 2.20 -31.97 -15.07
CA GLY A 66 0.93 -31.34 -15.31
C GLY A 66 0.91 -29.85 -14.91
N LYS A 67 -0.29 -29.35 -14.66
CA LYS A 67 -0.56 -27.95 -14.30
C LYS A 67 -1.47 -27.90 -13.08
N SER A 68 -1.44 -26.80 -12.35
CA SER A 68 -2.40 -26.50 -11.27
C SER A 68 -3.14 -25.21 -11.61
N SER A 69 -4.45 -25.20 -11.38
CA SER A 69 -5.24 -23.99 -11.55
C SER A 69 -5.03 -23.02 -10.39
N LYS A 70 -4.99 -21.71 -10.69
CA LYS A 70 -4.83 -20.62 -9.75
C LYS A 70 -5.57 -19.40 -10.28
N THR A 71 -6.27 -18.68 -9.41
CA THR A 71 -6.95 -17.44 -9.80
C THR A 71 -6.13 -16.24 -9.36
N LEU A 72 -5.86 -15.34 -10.30
CA LEU A 72 -5.26 -14.03 -10.04
C LEU A 72 -6.34 -12.96 -10.06
N LYS A 73 -6.28 -12.03 -9.09
CA LYS A 73 -7.16 -10.87 -8.99
C LYS A 73 -6.42 -9.62 -9.45
N GLY A 74 -7.08 -8.77 -10.21
CA GLY A 74 -6.50 -7.54 -10.74
C GLY A 74 -7.46 -6.72 -11.58
N ASP A 75 -6.93 -5.84 -12.40
CA ASP A 75 -7.70 -4.88 -13.21
C ASP A 75 -8.65 -5.53 -14.23
N PHE A 76 -8.32 -6.74 -14.67
CA PHE A 76 -9.16 -7.54 -15.57
C PHE A 76 -10.13 -8.45 -14.81
N GLY A 77 -10.38 -8.17 -13.54
CA GLY A 77 -11.18 -9.03 -12.69
C GLY A 77 -10.43 -10.28 -12.21
N GLU A 78 -11.18 -11.33 -11.97
CA GLU A 78 -10.63 -12.65 -11.65
C GLU A 78 -10.19 -13.36 -12.93
N MET A 79 -8.94 -13.81 -12.94
CA MET A 79 -8.30 -14.50 -14.08
C MET A 79 -7.83 -15.87 -13.62
N PRO A 80 -8.53 -16.97 -14.00
CA PRO A 80 -8.03 -18.31 -13.76
C PRO A 80 -6.90 -18.61 -14.73
N ILE A 81 -5.72 -18.97 -14.20
CA ILE A 81 -4.53 -19.35 -14.97
C ILE A 81 -4.09 -20.76 -14.61
N GLU A 82 -3.38 -21.38 -15.53
CA GLU A 82 -2.76 -22.68 -15.35
C GLU A 82 -1.26 -22.55 -15.12
N VAL A 83 -0.82 -22.91 -13.91
CA VAL A 83 0.59 -22.85 -13.50
C VAL A 83 1.22 -24.22 -13.73
N PRO A 84 2.26 -24.35 -14.58
CA PRO A 84 2.92 -25.61 -14.82
C PRO A 84 3.71 -26.05 -13.57
N ARG A 85 3.85 -27.37 -13.40
CA ARG A 85 4.56 -27.96 -12.27
C ARG A 85 5.60 -28.96 -12.73
N ASP A 86 6.65 -29.09 -11.98
CA ASP A 86 7.62 -30.18 -12.06
C ASP A 86 7.29 -31.30 -11.06
N ARG A 87 7.92 -32.44 -11.24
CA ARG A 87 7.68 -33.63 -10.40
C ARG A 87 8.24 -33.47 -9.01
N ASN A 88 9.37 -32.79 -8.86
CA ASN A 88 10.02 -32.59 -7.57
C ASN A 88 9.37 -31.47 -6.75
N GLY A 89 8.58 -30.59 -7.37
CA GLY A 89 7.95 -29.45 -6.70
C GLY A 89 8.89 -28.26 -6.47
N ASP A 90 10.09 -28.28 -7.06
CA ASP A 90 11.13 -27.27 -6.88
C ASP A 90 10.91 -26.03 -7.77
N PHE A 91 10.19 -26.20 -8.87
CA PHE A 91 9.91 -25.10 -9.79
C PHE A 91 9.07 -24.02 -9.11
N ASN A 92 9.60 -22.79 -9.09
CA ASN A 92 8.89 -21.60 -8.62
C ASN A 92 8.93 -20.54 -9.72
N PRO A 93 7.80 -20.30 -10.43
CA PRO A 93 7.75 -19.29 -11.47
C PRO A 93 8.14 -17.92 -10.93
N GLN A 94 8.93 -17.16 -11.69
CA GLN A 94 9.34 -15.80 -11.33
C GLN A 94 8.26 -14.78 -11.70
N ILE A 95 7.60 -14.99 -12.86
CA ILE A 95 6.59 -14.06 -13.35
C ILE A 95 5.34 -14.05 -12.47
N ILE A 96 4.98 -15.19 -11.85
CA ILE A 96 3.89 -15.34 -10.89
C ILE A 96 4.31 -16.34 -9.81
N PRO A 97 4.90 -15.89 -8.72
CA PRO A 97 5.32 -16.73 -7.60
C PRO A 97 4.21 -17.63 -7.04
N LYS A 98 4.57 -18.76 -6.45
CA LYS A 98 3.62 -19.80 -5.99
C LYS A 98 2.45 -19.26 -5.16
N HIS A 99 2.68 -18.32 -4.29
CA HIS A 99 1.65 -17.82 -3.34
C HIS A 99 1.00 -16.49 -3.77
N GLN A 100 1.42 -15.92 -4.91
CA GLN A 100 0.83 -14.70 -5.41
C GLN A 100 -0.57 -14.97 -5.96
N THR A 101 -1.58 -14.32 -5.44
CA THR A 101 -3.00 -14.43 -5.85
C THR A 101 -3.51 -13.13 -6.47
N ARG A 102 -2.69 -12.10 -6.55
CA ARG A 102 -3.03 -10.78 -7.07
C ARG A 102 -1.94 -10.27 -7.99
N PHE A 103 -2.33 -9.47 -8.98
CA PHE A 103 -1.35 -8.74 -9.79
C PHE A 103 -0.66 -7.65 -8.96
N SER A 104 0.58 -7.32 -9.32
CA SER A 104 1.29 -6.18 -8.73
C SER A 104 0.47 -4.88 -8.93
N GLY A 105 0.47 -4.01 -7.92
CA GLY A 105 -0.31 -2.77 -7.94
C GLY A 105 -1.77 -2.87 -7.52
N PHE A 106 -2.33 -4.08 -7.37
CA PHE A 106 -3.70 -4.24 -6.86
C PHE A 106 -3.82 -3.83 -5.39
N ASP A 107 -2.83 -4.21 -4.59
CA ASP A 107 -2.75 -3.83 -3.18
C ASP A 107 -2.60 -2.31 -3.02
N ASP A 108 -1.84 -1.64 -3.89
CA ASP A 108 -1.68 -0.17 -3.91
C ASP A 108 -3.02 0.56 -4.14
N LYS A 109 -3.91 -0.03 -4.93
CA LYS A 109 -5.26 0.52 -5.13
C LYS A 109 -6.10 0.43 -3.87
N ILE A 110 -6.05 -0.69 -3.15
CA ILE A 110 -6.71 -0.85 -1.86
C ILE A 110 -6.18 0.20 -0.87
N ILE A 111 -4.86 0.36 -0.78
CA ILE A 111 -4.23 1.36 0.08
C ILE A 111 -4.68 2.78 -0.31
N SER A 112 -4.71 3.10 -1.60
CA SER A 112 -5.12 4.42 -2.09
C SER A 112 -6.59 4.73 -1.75
N MET A 113 -7.49 3.76 -1.88
CA MET A 113 -8.91 3.92 -1.51
C MET A 113 -9.05 4.10 0.01
N TYR A 114 -8.35 3.30 0.79
CA TYR A 114 -8.35 3.41 2.24
C TYR A 114 -7.80 4.74 2.73
N ALA A 115 -6.70 5.22 2.13
CA ALA A 115 -6.12 6.53 2.43
C ALA A 115 -7.05 7.72 2.10
N ARG A 116 -8.00 7.52 1.20
CA ARG A 116 -9.07 8.51 0.89
C ARG A 116 -10.25 8.45 1.88
N GLY A 117 -10.19 7.58 2.88
CA GLY A 117 -11.21 7.45 3.91
C GLY A 117 -12.35 6.48 3.58
N MET A 118 -12.22 5.66 2.54
CA MET A 118 -13.21 4.62 2.26
C MET A 118 -13.17 3.55 3.34
N THR A 119 -14.34 3.08 3.75
CA THR A 119 -14.44 1.93 4.67
C THR A 119 -14.11 0.63 3.95
N THR A 120 -13.84 -0.44 4.72
CA THR A 120 -13.61 -1.76 4.12
C THR A 120 -14.78 -2.24 3.26
N ARG A 121 -16.03 -1.88 3.59
CA ARG A 121 -17.21 -2.17 2.78
C ARG A 121 -17.24 -1.37 1.49
N ASP A 122 -17.00 -0.07 1.58
CA ASP A 122 -16.98 0.79 0.39
C ASP A 122 -15.90 0.31 -0.60
N ILE A 123 -14.76 -0.15 -0.10
CA ILE A 123 -13.68 -0.72 -0.93
C ILE A 123 -14.13 -2.03 -1.57
N GLN A 124 -14.80 -2.91 -0.82
CA GLN A 124 -15.34 -4.16 -1.39
C GLN A 124 -16.34 -3.88 -2.51
N ASP A 125 -17.32 -3.02 -2.23
CA ASP A 125 -18.37 -2.66 -3.20
C ASP A 125 -17.77 -2.01 -4.44
N HIS A 126 -16.80 -1.10 -4.27
CA HIS A 126 -16.12 -0.43 -5.37
C HIS A 126 -15.29 -1.39 -6.25
N LEU A 127 -14.55 -2.32 -5.62
CA LEU A 127 -13.77 -3.32 -6.36
C LEU A 127 -14.68 -4.32 -7.10
N GLN A 128 -15.80 -4.66 -6.51
CA GLN A 128 -16.81 -5.52 -7.15
C GLN A 128 -17.49 -4.81 -8.33
N GLU A 129 -17.86 -3.53 -8.16
CA GLU A 129 -18.53 -2.75 -9.19
C GLU A 129 -17.63 -2.48 -10.40
N ILE A 130 -16.39 -2.03 -10.16
CA ILE A 130 -15.48 -1.59 -11.23
C ILE A 130 -14.71 -2.73 -11.86
N TYR A 131 -14.22 -3.66 -11.04
CA TYR A 131 -13.32 -4.73 -11.51
C TYR A 131 -13.98 -6.11 -11.50
N GLY A 132 -15.19 -6.25 -10.93
CA GLY A 132 -15.86 -7.55 -10.75
C GLY A 132 -15.06 -8.51 -9.85
N VAL A 133 -14.30 -7.96 -8.89
CA VAL A 133 -13.43 -8.73 -7.99
C VAL A 133 -14.00 -8.72 -6.58
N GLU A 134 -14.30 -9.91 -6.05
CA GLU A 134 -14.64 -10.06 -4.64
C GLU A 134 -13.38 -10.05 -3.77
N VAL A 135 -13.34 -9.17 -2.78
CA VAL A 135 -12.30 -9.10 -1.77
C VAL A 135 -12.91 -9.26 -0.38
N SER A 136 -12.24 -9.98 0.50
CA SER A 136 -12.70 -10.08 1.89
C SER A 136 -12.28 -8.85 2.71
N PRO A 137 -13.03 -8.48 3.78
CA PRO A 137 -12.59 -7.46 4.72
C PRO A 137 -11.22 -7.77 5.33
N ASP A 138 -10.92 -9.04 5.58
CA ASP A 138 -9.65 -9.50 6.13
C ASP A 138 -8.49 -9.23 5.15
N LEU A 139 -8.71 -9.38 3.85
CA LEU A 139 -7.71 -9.04 2.85
C LEU A 139 -7.40 -7.55 2.87
N ILE A 140 -8.43 -6.70 2.91
CA ILE A 140 -8.25 -5.25 2.97
C ILE A 140 -7.47 -4.87 4.24
N SER A 141 -7.83 -5.44 5.38
CA SER A 141 -7.11 -5.23 6.64
C SER A 141 -5.65 -5.67 6.54
N THR A 142 -5.39 -6.84 5.97
CA THR A 142 -4.02 -7.35 5.79
C THR A 142 -3.18 -6.43 4.90
N VAL A 143 -3.76 -5.95 3.79
CA VAL A 143 -3.08 -5.03 2.87
C VAL A 143 -2.79 -3.69 3.54
N THR A 144 -3.75 -3.15 4.30
CA THR A 144 -3.57 -1.88 5.01
C THR A 144 -2.61 -2.00 6.19
N ASP A 145 -2.59 -3.15 6.87
CA ASP A 145 -1.66 -3.42 7.96
C ASP A 145 -0.20 -3.50 7.47
N ALA A 146 0.03 -3.91 6.24
CA ALA A 146 1.39 -3.95 5.66
C ALA A 146 2.05 -2.57 5.61
N VAL A 147 1.25 -1.49 5.51
CA VAL A 147 1.76 -0.09 5.49
C VAL A 147 2.19 0.41 6.88
N ILE A 148 1.84 -0.31 7.97
CA ILE A 148 2.14 0.15 9.34
C ILE A 148 3.66 0.32 9.56
N ASN A 149 4.48 -0.51 8.95
CA ASN A 149 5.92 -0.39 9.10
C ASN A 149 6.47 0.85 8.41
N ASP A 150 5.97 1.16 7.21
CA ASP A 150 6.34 2.38 6.46
C ASP A 150 5.90 3.63 7.22
N VAL A 151 4.71 3.59 7.84
CA VAL A 151 4.22 4.68 8.71
C VAL A 151 5.12 4.86 9.93
N LYS A 152 5.57 3.78 10.57
CA LYS A 152 6.51 3.86 11.71
C LYS A 152 7.86 4.42 11.29
N GLU A 153 8.40 4.01 10.15
CA GLU A 153 9.63 4.53 9.59
C GLU A 153 9.50 6.02 9.28
N TRP A 154 8.41 6.40 8.60
CA TRP A 154 8.08 7.81 8.35
C TRP A 154 7.98 8.61 9.65
N GLN A 155 7.27 8.09 10.66
CA GLN A 155 7.10 8.75 11.96
C GLN A 155 8.42 8.94 12.69
N SER A 156 9.40 8.04 12.51
CA SER A 156 10.72 8.08 13.17
C SER A 156 11.81 8.77 12.35
N ARG A 157 11.52 9.22 11.13
CA ARG A 157 12.51 9.84 10.24
C ARG A 157 13.19 11.04 10.87
N PRO A 158 14.45 11.35 10.51
CA PRO A 158 15.12 12.59 10.88
C PRO A 158 14.31 13.82 10.40
N LEU A 159 14.35 14.89 11.16
CA LEU A 159 13.70 16.15 10.86
C LEU A 159 14.75 17.25 10.66
N ASP A 160 14.34 18.36 10.04
CA ASP A 160 15.19 19.55 9.91
C ASP A 160 15.53 20.13 11.30
N GLU A 161 16.68 20.77 11.41
CA GLU A 161 17.14 21.31 12.69
C GLU A 161 16.29 22.50 13.17
N ILE A 162 15.70 23.28 12.25
CA ILE A 162 14.97 24.50 12.57
C ILE A 162 13.63 24.53 11.86
N TYR A 163 12.58 24.71 12.63
CA TYR A 163 11.24 25.01 12.12
C TYR A 163 10.79 26.38 12.70
N PRO A 164 10.81 27.45 11.87
CA PRO A 164 10.35 28.77 12.30
C PRO A 164 8.94 28.77 12.88
N ILE A 165 8.05 27.98 12.30
CA ILE A 165 6.66 27.86 12.75
C ILE A 165 6.29 26.39 12.93
N LEU A 166 5.69 26.06 14.06
CA LEU A 166 5.11 24.76 14.36
C LEU A 166 3.60 24.93 14.64
N TYR A 167 2.78 24.25 13.87
CA TYR A 167 1.34 24.11 14.13
C TYR A 167 1.06 22.81 14.83
N LEU A 168 0.23 22.86 15.86
CA LEU A 168 -0.25 21.69 16.58
C LEU A 168 -1.76 21.74 16.64
N ASP A 169 -2.39 20.68 16.18
CA ASP A 169 -3.84 20.54 16.15
C ASP A 169 -4.26 19.16 16.65
N ALA A 170 -5.49 19.05 17.12
CA ALA A 170 -6.04 17.81 17.61
C ALA A 170 -7.45 17.58 17.04
N THR A 171 -7.67 16.40 16.48
CA THR A 171 -8.99 15.99 16.02
C THR A 171 -9.45 14.73 16.74
N ILE A 172 -10.76 14.64 17.02
CA ILE A 172 -11.33 13.46 17.67
C ILE A 172 -11.62 12.40 16.61
N VAL A 173 -11.05 11.21 16.80
CA VAL A 173 -11.27 10.04 15.98
C VAL A 173 -11.94 8.92 16.77
N LYS A 174 -12.85 8.20 16.12
CA LYS A 174 -13.50 7.01 16.70
C LYS A 174 -12.65 5.79 16.40
N VAL A 175 -12.16 5.13 17.43
CA VAL A 175 -11.32 3.94 17.31
C VAL A 175 -12.04 2.75 17.95
N ARG A 176 -12.10 1.63 17.23
CA ARG A 176 -12.58 0.38 17.81
C ARG A 176 -11.45 -0.25 18.64
N SER A 177 -11.67 -0.41 19.94
CA SER A 177 -10.74 -1.05 20.86
C SER A 177 -11.52 -2.02 21.74
N GLU A 178 -11.05 -3.27 21.84
CA GLU A 178 -11.67 -4.32 22.68
C GLU A 178 -13.18 -4.49 22.45
N GLY A 179 -13.62 -4.45 21.19
CA GLY A 179 -15.02 -4.60 20.80
C GLY A 179 -15.91 -3.37 21.03
N ARG A 180 -15.37 -2.28 21.57
CA ARG A 180 -16.09 -1.01 21.81
C ARG A 180 -15.53 0.11 20.96
N VAL A 181 -16.39 1.05 20.58
CA VAL A 181 -15.96 2.29 19.91
C VAL A 181 -15.67 3.34 21.00
N ILE A 182 -14.43 3.80 21.05
CA ILE A 182 -13.97 4.84 21.96
C ILE A 182 -13.48 6.04 21.17
N ASN A 183 -13.66 7.23 21.74
CA ASN A 183 -13.07 8.45 21.19
C ASN A 183 -11.61 8.53 21.62
N LYS A 184 -10.71 8.76 20.65
CA LYS A 184 -9.32 9.14 20.90
C LYS A 184 -9.04 10.46 20.19
N SER A 185 -8.06 11.19 20.66
CA SER A 185 -7.57 12.40 19.97
C SER A 185 -6.38 12.01 19.10
N ALA A 186 -6.43 12.38 17.82
CA ALA A 186 -5.31 12.33 16.92
C ALA A 186 -4.67 13.72 16.86
N TYR A 187 -3.43 13.81 17.29
CA TYR A 187 -2.65 15.04 17.35
C TYR A 187 -1.73 15.11 16.15
N LEU A 188 -1.77 16.22 15.44
CA LEU A 188 -0.98 16.50 14.25
C LEU A 188 0.01 17.61 14.54
N ALA A 189 1.27 17.41 14.17
CA ALA A 189 2.28 18.46 14.19
C ALA A 189 2.72 18.77 12.75
N ILE A 190 2.62 20.05 12.35
CA ILE A 190 3.06 20.54 11.04
C ILE A 190 4.11 21.62 11.27
N GLY A 191 5.32 21.41 10.77
CA GLY A 191 6.40 22.41 10.76
C GLY A 191 6.45 23.17 9.44
N ILE A 192 6.83 24.44 9.49
CA ILE A 192 7.29 25.18 8.31
C ILE A 192 8.79 25.32 8.45
N ASN A 193 9.53 24.80 7.48
CA ASN A 193 10.98 24.86 7.48
C ASN A 193 11.51 26.25 7.01
N LEU A 194 12.83 26.42 6.95
CA LEU A 194 13.46 27.69 6.54
C LEU A 194 13.17 28.06 5.08
N GLU A 195 12.81 27.09 4.25
CA GLU A 195 12.43 27.29 2.84
C GLU A 195 10.96 27.64 2.66
N GLY A 196 10.18 27.68 3.76
CA GLY A 196 8.74 27.95 3.74
C GLY A 196 7.89 26.73 3.37
N ILE A 197 8.48 25.54 3.32
CA ILE A 197 7.78 24.29 2.98
C ILE A 197 7.12 23.74 4.23
N LYS A 198 5.86 23.32 4.09
CA LYS A 198 5.11 22.62 5.14
C LYS A 198 5.52 21.15 5.18
N ASP A 199 5.91 20.67 6.35
CA ASP A 199 6.22 19.28 6.61
C ASP A 199 5.37 18.75 7.77
N VAL A 200 4.77 17.56 7.60
CA VAL A 200 4.05 16.88 8.68
C VAL A 200 5.07 16.16 9.55
N LEU A 201 5.34 16.69 10.72
CA LEU A 201 6.38 16.17 11.62
C LEU A 201 5.98 14.85 12.27
N GLY A 202 4.69 14.64 12.50
CA GLY A 202 4.18 13.39 13.06
C GLY A 202 2.70 13.44 13.42
N ILE A 203 2.15 12.24 13.69
CA ILE A 203 0.79 12.04 14.15
C ILE A 203 0.83 11.14 15.38
N TRP A 204 0.16 11.54 16.45
CA TRP A 204 0.07 10.77 17.70
C TRP A 204 -1.38 10.56 18.09
N ILE A 205 -1.71 9.36 18.53
CA ILE A 205 -3.07 9.02 18.95
C ILE A 205 -3.03 8.72 20.44
N GLU A 206 -3.80 9.48 21.22
CA GLU A 206 -3.87 9.32 22.68
C GLU A 206 -5.30 9.54 23.16
N GLN A 207 -5.63 8.97 24.32
CA GLN A 207 -6.95 9.06 24.92
C GLN A 207 -7.09 10.30 25.82
N THR A 208 -5.99 10.73 26.42
CA THR A 208 -5.96 11.84 27.35
C THR A 208 -4.91 12.88 26.97
N GLU A 209 -5.34 14.12 26.89
CA GLU A 209 -4.48 15.27 26.68
C GLU A 209 -3.91 15.77 28.01
N GLY A 210 -2.64 16.20 28.02
CA GLY A 210 -2.00 16.78 29.19
C GLY A 210 -0.54 17.15 28.98
N ALA A 211 0.02 17.90 29.92
CA ALA A 211 1.39 18.41 29.84
C ALA A 211 2.45 17.30 29.66
N LYS A 212 2.24 16.11 30.24
CA LYS A 212 3.17 14.96 30.07
C LYS A 212 3.16 14.43 28.65
N PHE A 213 1.98 14.37 28.02
CA PHE A 213 1.82 13.93 26.63
C PHE A 213 2.56 14.89 25.69
N TRP A 214 2.33 16.18 25.82
CA TRP A 214 2.98 17.19 25.01
C TRP A 214 4.50 17.21 25.20
N LEU A 215 4.97 17.03 26.43
CA LEU A 215 6.40 16.91 26.72
C LEU A 215 7.01 15.70 26.00
N LYS A 216 6.29 14.58 25.94
CA LYS A 216 6.73 13.39 25.19
C LYS A 216 6.86 13.70 23.69
N ILE A 217 5.85 14.34 23.08
CA ILE A 217 5.88 14.72 21.66
C ILE A 217 7.04 15.66 21.37
N MET A 218 7.21 16.71 22.16
CA MET A 218 8.28 17.68 21.98
C MET A 218 9.67 17.05 22.16
N THR A 219 9.80 16.09 23.07
CA THR A 219 11.02 15.32 23.26
C THR A 219 11.31 14.42 22.06
N GLU A 220 10.29 13.76 21.50
CA GLU A 220 10.40 12.94 20.31
C GLU A 220 10.85 13.79 19.12
N ILE A 221 10.20 14.92 18.86
CA ILE A 221 10.55 15.85 17.78
C ILE A 221 12.02 16.32 17.94
N LYS A 222 12.46 16.62 19.15
CA LYS A 222 13.85 16.98 19.44
C LYS A 222 14.80 15.83 19.16
N ASN A 223 14.49 14.62 19.59
CA ASN A 223 15.34 13.44 19.39
C ASN A 223 15.49 13.09 17.90
N ARG A 224 14.52 13.50 17.06
CA ARG A 224 14.56 13.36 15.61
C ARG A 224 15.35 14.46 14.89
N GLY A 225 15.97 15.40 15.63
CA GLY A 225 16.90 16.38 15.09
C GLY A 225 16.52 17.84 15.26
N VAL A 226 15.27 18.15 15.62
CA VAL A 226 14.82 19.56 15.78
C VAL A 226 15.52 20.21 16.96
N ARG A 227 16.24 21.29 16.69
CA ARG A 227 16.97 22.08 17.69
C ARG A 227 16.22 23.32 18.11
N ASP A 228 15.50 23.94 17.17
CA ASP A 228 14.83 25.21 17.42
C ASP A 228 13.46 25.36 16.73
N ILE A 229 12.53 25.99 17.47
CA ILE A 229 11.19 26.35 17.01
C ILE A 229 10.93 27.78 17.49
N PHE A 230 10.64 28.74 16.59
CA PHE A 230 10.47 30.15 16.99
C PHE A 230 9.05 30.46 17.44
N ILE A 231 8.04 29.95 16.74
CA ILE A 231 6.63 30.18 17.00
C ILE A 231 5.92 28.83 17.04
N ALA A 232 5.18 28.55 18.11
CA ALA A 232 4.26 27.44 18.20
C ALA A 232 2.82 27.95 18.18
N CYS A 233 2.06 27.53 17.18
CA CYS A 233 0.63 27.87 17.02
C CYS A 233 -0.20 26.68 17.51
N VAL A 234 -1.05 26.91 18.50
CA VAL A 234 -1.90 25.89 19.12
C VAL A 234 -3.32 26.43 19.30
N ASP A 235 -4.31 25.58 19.10
CA ASP A 235 -5.72 25.93 19.37
C ASP A 235 -6.20 25.21 20.63
N GLY A 236 -6.25 25.96 21.75
CA GLY A 236 -6.88 25.53 23.01
C GLY A 236 -6.33 24.23 23.64
N LEU A 237 -5.15 23.77 23.25
CA LEU A 237 -4.58 22.50 23.72
C LEU A 237 -4.19 22.57 25.20
N LYS A 238 -4.85 21.74 26.01
CA LYS A 238 -4.65 21.72 27.48
C LYS A 238 -3.25 21.21 27.86
N GLY A 239 -2.55 21.95 28.70
CA GLY A 239 -1.22 21.56 29.21
C GLY A 239 -0.05 21.79 28.24
N PHE A 240 -0.30 22.31 27.03
CA PHE A 240 0.75 22.60 26.05
C PHE A 240 1.62 23.80 26.48
N PRO A 241 1.07 24.93 26.94
CA PRO A 241 1.88 26.06 27.44
C PRO A 241 2.84 25.65 28.55
N GLU A 242 2.42 24.78 29.46
CA GLU A 242 3.25 24.23 30.53
C GLU A 242 4.35 23.30 30.00
N ALA A 243 4.07 22.54 28.96
CA ALA A 243 5.07 21.70 28.32
C ALA A 243 6.16 22.50 27.59
N LEU A 244 5.78 23.62 26.96
CA LEU A 244 6.75 24.51 26.28
C LEU A 244 7.61 25.33 27.26
N SER A 245 7.14 25.61 28.47
CA SER A 245 7.90 26.36 29.47
C SER A 245 9.03 25.55 30.09
N LYS A 246 9.09 24.23 29.84
CA LYS A 246 10.11 23.30 30.34
C LYS A 246 11.04 22.86 29.20
N PRO A 247 12.28 22.41 29.50
CA PRO A 247 13.09 21.74 28.49
C PRO A 247 12.28 20.66 27.75
N PRO A 248 12.37 20.47 26.42
CA PRO A 248 13.59 20.55 25.63
C PRO A 248 13.83 21.84 24.84
N PHE A 249 12.87 22.77 24.75
CA PHE A 249 13.03 24.03 24.00
C PHE A 249 12.80 25.26 24.89
N PRO A 250 13.79 25.70 25.69
CA PRO A 250 13.63 26.83 26.59
C PRO A 250 13.48 28.16 25.83
N ARG A 251 12.53 28.99 26.30
CA ARG A 251 12.26 30.38 25.88
C ARG A 251 11.63 30.53 24.50
N ARG A 252 10.36 30.14 24.35
CA ARG A 252 9.60 30.34 23.11
C ARG A 252 8.34 31.18 23.36
N LYS A 253 7.97 32.00 22.37
CA LYS A 253 6.68 32.65 22.38
C LYS A 253 5.61 31.65 21.94
N CYS A 254 4.75 31.25 22.89
CA CYS A 254 3.52 30.57 22.56
C CYS A 254 2.53 31.64 22.08
N SER A 255 2.13 31.65 20.83
CA SER A 255 0.96 32.36 20.39
C SER A 255 -0.20 31.39 20.39
N CYS A 256 -1.11 31.50 21.39
CA CYS A 256 -2.43 30.91 21.24
C CYS A 256 -3.10 31.65 20.09
N ALA A 257 -3.12 31.02 18.93
CA ALA A 257 -3.85 31.54 17.82
C ALA A 257 -5.29 31.08 17.94
N SER A 258 -6.14 31.92 18.52
CA SER A 258 -7.46 32.15 17.94
C SER A 258 -7.19 32.77 16.56
N CYS A 259 -6.63 32.05 15.66
CA CYS A 259 -6.43 32.49 14.29
C CYS A 259 -7.31 31.64 13.39
N ILE A 260 -8.55 32.19 13.24
CA ILE A 260 -9.54 31.98 12.17
C ILE A 260 -10.35 30.74 12.29
#